data_254711a7ed4e1877891e73b5c172058a
#
_entry.id   254711a7ed4e1877891e73b5c172058a
#
_cell.length_a   1.000
_cell.length_b   1.000
_cell.length_c   1.000
_cell.angle_alpha   90.00
_cell.angle_beta   90.00
_cell.angle_gamma   90.00
#
_symmetry.space_group_name_H-M   'P 1'
#
loop_
_entity.id
_entity.type
_entity.pdbx_description
1 polymer ?
#
loop_
_entity_poly.entity_id
_entity_poly.type
_entity_poly.pdbx_seq_one_letter_code
_entity_poly.pdbx_strand_id
1 'polypeptide(L)'
;MNRGITQKQYLGLVPPTEEDARSSQMRILDALKEKGITASFTLPALQKLYPICDEADYNITVSLAWNGSIWQVVDLEAGDTAAEHYGYAADLGSTTVVVRLVNCSDGTVLAEESEYNRQTAYGTDILTRIFACKDKPEVLQDIRACTMETFTLLFEKLRQKTGIAPSDVLSMVVSGNTTMIHFLLGLDPFCVFSSPYAVRADRVGFLPAKEMGFPMKGCVLSLIHISEP
;
A
#
# COMPACT_ATOMS: atom_id res chain seq x y z
N MET A 1 7.37 16.45 -13.26
CA MET A 1 7.96 15.21 -12.71
C MET A 1 6.82 14.31 -12.26
N ASN A 2 6.75 13.13 -12.79
CA ASN A 2 5.74 12.14 -12.35
C ASN A 2 6.17 11.65 -10.96
N ARG A 3 5.59 12.23 -9.90
CA ARG A 3 5.88 11.80 -8.53
C ARG A 3 5.10 10.51 -8.31
N GLY A 4 5.81 9.41 -8.01
CA GLY A 4 5.17 8.16 -7.57
C GLY A 4 4.29 8.37 -6.34
N ILE A 5 3.58 7.30 -5.94
CA ILE A 5 2.71 7.34 -4.74
C ILE A 5 3.49 7.26 -3.43
N THR A 6 4.78 7.00 -3.50
CA THR A 6 5.73 6.99 -2.36
C THR A 6 7.03 7.66 -2.74
N GLN A 7 7.77 8.12 -1.73
CA GLN A 7 9.13 8.67 -1.86
C GLN A 7 9.92 8.34 -0.60
N LYS A 8 11.24 8.22 -0.73
CA LYS A 8 12.18 8.29 0.38
C LYS A 8 13.06 9.53 0.24
N GLN A 9 13.31 10.23 1.34
CA GLN A 9 14.11 11.45 1.37
C GLN A 9 15.15 11.34 2.48
N TYR A 10 16.42 11.30 2.11
CA TYR A 10 17.49 11.47 3.08
C TYR A 10 17.59 12.93 3.51
N LEU A 11 17.71 13.14 4.81
CA LEU A 11 17.84 14.44 5.47
C LEU A 11 19.01 14.40 6.45
N GLY A 12 20.00 15.27 6.25
CA GLY A 12 20.99 15.61 7.25
C GLY A 12 20.51 16.86 8.00
N LEU A 13 20.03 16.68 9.21
CA LEU A 13 19.47 17.75 10.02
C LEU A 13 20.44 18.19 11.11
N VAL A 14 20.33 19.44 11.55
CA VAL A 14 21.08 19.92 12.70
C VAL A 14 20.34 19.47 13.98
N PRO A 15 21.01 18.83 14.95
CA PRO A 15 20.42 18.51 16.23
C PRO A 15 19.91 19.75 17.00
N PRO A 16 18.96 19.61 17.96
CA PRO A 16 18.56 20.69 18.83
C PRO A 16 19.75 21.24 19.65
N THR A 17 19.72 22.54 19.86
CA THR A 17 20.67 23.24 20.76
C THR A 17 19.91 24.09 21.76
N GLU A 18 20.58 24.66 22.74
CA GLU A 18 19.94 25.60 23.69
C GLU A 18 19.40 26.85 22.97
N GLU A 19 20.03 27.23 21.84
CA GLU A 19 19.63 28.41 21.04
C GLU A 19 18.54 28.06 20.02
N ASP A 20 18.42 26.78 19.61
CA ASP A 20 17.39 26.29 18.70
C ASP A 20 16.74 25.01 19.22
N ALA A 21 15.76 25.17 20.09
CA ALA A 21 14.98 24.09 20.73
C ALA A 21 13.77 23.62 19.89
N ARG A 22 13.73 23.86 18.57
CA ARG A 22 12.66 23.34 17.72
C ARG A 22 12.62 21.83 17.79
N SER A 23 11.40 21.26 17.75
CA SER A 23 11.19 19.81 17.80
C SER A 23 11.78 19.10 16.59
N SER A 24 12.16 17.82 16.74
CA SER A 24 12.60 16.96 15.64
C SER A 24 11.56 16.90 14.52
N GLN A 25 10.27 16.84 14.86
CA GLN A 25 9.18 16.90 13.89
C GLN A 25 9.23 18.18 13.04
N MET A 26 9.41 19.33 13.68
CA MET A 26 9.45 20.61 12.98
C MET A 26 10.65 20.73 12.05
N ARG A 27 11.83 20.26 12.49
CA ARG A 27 13.05 20.20 11.67
C ARG A 27 12.85 19.37 10.41
N ILE A 28 12.22 18.19 10.54
CA ILE A 28 11.91 17.31 9.40
C ILE A 28 10.92 17.99 8.45
N LEU A 29 9.84 18.58 8.97
CA LEU A 29 8.83 19.23 8.14
C LEU A 29 9.40 20.46 7.41
N ASP A 30 10.25 21.24 8.05
CA ASP A 30 10.94 22.39 7.43
C ASP A 30 11.86 21.91 6.30
N ALA A 31 12.69 20.90 6.53
CA ALA A 31 13.57 20.32 5.52
C ALA A 31 12.81 19.71 4.33
N LEU A 32 11.67 19.05 4.58
CA LEU A 32 10.80 18.55 3.52
C LEU A 32 10.17 19.71 2.72
N LYS A 33 9.77 20.78 3.40
CA LYS A 33 9.19 21.96 2.77
C LYS A 33 10.22 22.69 1.86
N GLU A 34 11.48 22.76 2.25
CA GLU A 34 12.58 23.28 1.41
C GLU A 34 12.74 22.46 0.12
N LYS A 35 12.45 21.15 0.16
CA LYS A 35 12.39 20.26 -1.00
C LYS A 35 11.06 20.35 -1.78
N GLY A 36 10.15 21.25 -1.39
CA GLY A 36 8.84 21.45 -2.02
C GLY A 36 7.83 20.34 -1.66
N ILE A 37 8.01 19.67 -0.51
CA ILE A 37 7.16 18.58 -0.01
C ILE A 37 6.42 19.09 1.23
N THR A 38 5.09 19.21 1.12
CA THR A 38 4.23 19.46 2.28
C THR A 38 3.75 18.12 2.82
N ALA A 39 4.03 17.87 4.09
CA ALA A 39 3.74 16.58 4.72
C ALA A 39 3.11 16.72 6.11
N SER A 40 2.46 15.65 6.56
CA SER A 40 2.03 15.43 7.95
C SER A 40 2.59 14.09 8.44
N PHE A 41 2.61 13.89 9.75
CA PHE A 41 3.08 12.65 10.33
C PHE A 41 1.93 11.70 10.64
N THR A 42 2.17 10.40 10.43
CA THR A 42 1.35 9.35 11.04
C THR A 42 1.79 9.11 12.50
N LEU A 43 0.90 8.57 13.33
CA LEU A 43 1.24 8.26 14.72
C LEU A 43 2.43 7.29 14.84
N PRO A 44 2.52 6.19 14.05
CA PRO A 44 3.69 5.32 14.12
C PRO A 44 5.01 6.01 13.80
N ALA A 45 5.02 6.94 12.84
CA ALA A 45 6.22 7.72 12.53
C ALA A 45 6.60 8.70 13.66
N LEU A 46 5.60 9.34 14.28
CA LEU A 46 5.84 10.20 15.46
C LEU A 46 6.49 9.43 16.62
N GLN A 47 6.05 8.19 16.85
CA GLN A 47 6.58 7.35 17.93
C GLN A 47 8.05 6.92 17.71
N LYS A 48 8.54 6.99 16.46
CA LYS A 48 9.94 6.69 16.10
C LYS A 48 10.87 7.90 16.15
N LEU A 49 10.34 9.11 16.29
CA LEU A 49 11.15 10.34 16.19
C LEU A 49 12.34 10.33 17.14
N TYR A 50 12.09 10.12 18.44
CA TYR A 50 13.14 10.19 19.45
C TYR A 50 14.24 9.14 19.23
N PRO A 51 13.92 7.84 19.21
CA PRO A 51 14.99 6.85 19.07
C PRO A 51 15.78 7.01 17.76
N ILE A 52 15.12 7.23 16.63
CA ILE A 52 15.79 7.27 15.33
C ILE A 52 16.62 8.55 15.15
N CYS A 53 16.09 9.72 15.55
CA CYS A 53 16.85 10.96 15.41
C CYS A 53 18.08 10.97 16.30
N ASP A 54 17.96 10.44 17.54
CA ASP A 54 19.04 10.41 18.51
C ASP A 54 20.12 9.39 18.11
N GLU A 55 19.72 8.16 17.74
CA GLU A 55 20.65 7.10 17.30
C GLU A 55 21.42 7.47 16.04
N ALA A 56 20.80 8.21 15.12
CA ALA A 56 21.39 8.59 13.83
C ALA A 56 22.05 9.97 13.83
N ASP A 57 22.18 10.62 14.97
CA ASP A 57 22.69 12.01 15.07
C ASP A 57 22.02 12.90 13.99
N TYR A 58 20.67 12.80 13.88
CA TYR A 58 19.84 13.55 12.94
C TYR A 58 20.15 13.32 11.44
N ASN A 59 20.90 12.27 11.11
CA ASN A 59 21.10 11.80 9.74
C ASN A 59 20.09 10.67 9.44
N ILE A 60 18.96 11.00 8.87
CA ILE A 60 17.81 10.10 8.76
C ILE A 60 17.23 10.03 7.35
N THR A 61 16.61 8.93 7.03
CA THR A 61 15.74 8.79 5.84
C THR A 61 14.28 8.82 6.25
N VAL A 62 13.51 9.67 5.58
CA VAL A 62 12.07 9.84 5.78
C VAL A 62 11.32 9.13 4.66
N SER A 63 10.46 8.18 5.02
CA SER A 63 9.57 7.49 4.09
C SER A 63 8.23 8.22 4.00
N LEU A 64 7.82 8.56 2.79
CA LEU A 64 6.64 9.34 2.48
C LEU A 64 5.67 8.53 1.63
N ALA A 65 4.37 8.55 1.98
CA ALA A 65 3.29 7.99 1.19
C ALA A 65 2.22 9.07 0.91
N TRP A 66 1.70 9.09 -0.30
CA TRP A 66 0.62 9.98 -0.70
C TRP A 66 -0.74 9.39 -0.29
N ASN A 67 -1.58 10.16 0.39
CA ASN A 67 -2.91 9.70 0.84
C ASN A 67 -4.08 10.23 -0.02
N GLY A 68 -3.77 10.82 -1.17
CA GLY A 68 -4.77 11.45 -2.05
C GLY A 68 -4.84 12.98 -1.91
N SER A 69 -4.32 13.54 -0.81
CA SER A 69 -4.41 14.98 -0.51
C SER A 69 -3.07 15.59 -0.08
N ILE A 70 -2.32 14.88 0.76
CA ILE A 70 -1.05 15.36 1.32
C ILE A 70 -0.08 14.18 1.48
N TRP A 71 1.22 14.45 1.44
CA TRP A 71 2.24 13.48 1.81
C TRP A 71 2.17 13.16 3.30
N GLN A 72 2.29 11.90 3.64
CA GLN A 72 2.39 11.45 5.02
C GLN A 72 3.77 10.87 5.27
N VAL A 73 4.44 11.31 6.32
CA VAL A 73 5.60 10.64 6.89
C VAL A 73 5.08 9.37 7.54
N VAL A 74 5.39 8.22 6.94
CA VAL A 74 4.90 6.90 7.38
C VAL A 74 5.96 6.10 8.12
N ASP A 75 7.24 6.43 7.90
CA ASP A 75 8.36 5.80 8.59
C ASP A 75 9.59 6.71 8.63
N LEU A 76 10.49 6.39 9.57
CA LEU A 76 11.80 7.00 9.75
C LEU A 76 12.84 5.89 9.89
N GLU A 77 14.00 6.07 9.27
CA GLU A 77 15.13 5.13 9.29
C GLU A 77 16.43 5.90 9.55
N ALA A 78 17.35 5.27 10.29
CA ALA A 78 18.68 5.85 10.53
C ALA A 78 19.55 5.80 9.26
N GLY A 79 20.30 6.85 9.00
CA GLY A 79 21.21 6.95 7.85
C GLY A 79 20.51 7.15 6.51
N ASP A 80 21.26 6.95 5.42
CA ASP A 80 20.74 7.05 4.06
C ASP A 80 20.29 5.68 3.52
N THR A 81 18.99 5.44 3.56
CA THR A 81 18.31 4.27 2.99
C THR A 81 17.42 4.65 1.80
N ALA A 82 17.65 5.80 1.18
CA ALA A 82 16.78 6.30 0.11
C ALA A 82 16.73 5.38 -1.12
N ALA A 83 17.77 4.59 -1.36
CA ALA A 83 17.82 3.59 -2.43
C ALA A 83 16.97 2.33 -2.14
N GLU A 84 16.68 2.05 -0.88
CA GLU A 84 15.87 0.91 -0.43
C GLU A 84 14.38 1.26 -0.47
N HIS A 85 13.88 1.55 -1.67
CA HIS A 85 12.53 2.06 -1.87
C HIS A 85 11.68 1.06 -2.66
N TYR A 86 10.82 0.32 -1.96
CA TYR A 86 10.08 -0.80 -2.51
C TYR A 86 8.58 -0.57 -2.55
N GLY A 87 7.94 -1.09 -3.61
CA GLY A 87 6.50 -1.10 -3.80
C GLY A 87 6.02 -2.41 -4.39
N TYR A 88 4.75 -2.74 -4.18
CA TYR A 88 4.09 -3.84 -4.88
C TYR A 88 3.22 -3.32 -6.02
N ALA A 89 3.26 -4.02 -7.15
CA ALA A 89 2.28 -3.89 -8.23
C ALA A 89 1.54 -5.22 -8.37
N ALA A 90 0.23 -5.20 -8.17
CA ALA A 90 -0.59 -6.40 -8.16
C ALA A 90 -1.67 -6.36 -9.24
N ASP A 91 -1.86 -7.49 -9.91
CA ASP A 91 -2.99 -7.77 -10.79
C ASP A 91 -3.90 -8.81 -10.11
N LEU A 92 -5.07 -8.36 -9.67
CA LEU A 92 -6.06 -9.19 -9.01
C LEU A 92 -7.03 -9.79 -10.03
N GLY A 93 -6.58 -10.86 -10.68
CA GLY A 93 -7.40 -11.61 -11.61
C GLY A 93 -8.41 -12.53 -10.91
N SER A 94 -9.45 -12.93 -11.62
CA SER A 94 -10.47 -13.85 -11.10
C SER A 94 -9.95 -15.25 -10.84
N THR A 95 -8.97 -15.71 -11.63
CA THR A 95 -8.39 -17.05 -11.53
C THR A 95 -6.98 -17.02 -10.95
N THR A 96 -6.20 -16.03 -11.32
CA THR A 96 -4.78 -15.90 -10.95
C THR A 96 -4.53 -14.50 -10.43
N VAL A 97 -3.78 -14.41 -9.35
CA VAL A 97 -3.26 -13.15 -8.80
C VAL A 97 -1.78 -13.09 -9.07
N VAL A 98 -1.30 -11.96 -9.58
CA VAL A 98 0.12 -11.71 -9.83
C VAL A 98 0.58 -10.54 -8.97
N VAL A 99 1.74 -10.67 -8.33
CA VAL A 99 2.36 -9.57 -7.57
C VAL A 99 3.81 -9.41 -8.00
N ARG A 100 4.18 -8.17 -8.32
CA ARG A 100 5.56 -7.75 -8.59
C ARG A 100 6.07 -6.93 -7.42
N LEU A 101 7.29 -7.26 -6.99
CA LEU A 101 8.08 -6.39 -6.11
C LEU A 101 8.93 -5.49 -6.99
N VAL A 102 8.81 -4.19 -6.79
CA VAL A 102 9.44 -3.16 -7.62
C VAL A 102 10.34 -2.29 -6.76
N ASN A 103 11.55 -2.00 -7.22
CA ASN A 103 12.34 -0.88 -6.71
C ASN A 103 11.76 0.41 -7.30
N CYS A 104 11.15 1.23 -6.44
CA CYS A 104 10.49 2.47 -6.86
C CYS A 104 11.46 3.62 -7.18
N SER A 105 12.76 3.45 -6.88
CA SER A 105 13.78 4.47 -7.20
C SER A 105 14.10 4.50 -8.67
N ASP A 106 14.08 3.33 -9.34
CA ASP A 106 14.46 3.17 -10.75
C ASP A 106 13.40 2.43 -11.60
N GLY A 107 12.36 1.88 -10.98
CA GLY A 107 11.31 1.13 -11.64
C GLY A 107 11.67 -0.33 -11.95
N THR A 108 12.79 -0.84 -11.45
CA THR A 108 13.21 -2.23 -11.69
C THR A 108 12.29 -3.22 -10.99
N VAL A 109 11.80 -4.23 -11.71
CA VAL A 109 11.09 -5.37 -11.13
C VAL A 109 12.12 -6.33 -10.52
N LEU A 110 12.11 -6.45 -9.20
CA LEU A 110 13.05 -7.28 -8.44
C LEU A 110 12.63 -8.76 -8.47
N ALA A 111 11.33 -9.02 -8.38
CA ALA A 111 10.75 -10.36 -8.47
C ALA A 111 9.27 -10.28 -8.83
N GLU A 112 8.77 -11.36 -9.41
CA GLU A 112 7.36 -11.58 -9.71
C GLU A 112 6.95 -12.96 -9.20
N GLU A 113 5.76 -13.04 -8.60
CA GLU A 113 5.10 -14.27 -8.20
C GLU A 113 3.64 -14.27 -8.63
N SER A 114 3.15 -15.46 -8.94
CA SER A 114 1.74 -15.70 -9.25
C SER A 114 1.20 -16.86 -8.44
N GLU A 115 -0.12 -16.81 -8.15
CA GLU A 115 -0.83 -17.85 -7.43
C GLU A 115 -2.27 -17.95 -7.92
N TYR A 116 -2.86 -19.13 -7.82
CA TYR A 116 -4.30 -19.27 -8.03
C TYR A 116 -5.07 -18.49 -6.98
N ASN A 117 -6.07 -17.73 -7.45
CA ASN A 117 -6.94 -16.98 -6.56
C ASN A 117 -7.79 -17.96 -5.71
N ARG A 118 -7.58 -17.99 -4.39
CA ARG A 118 -8.26 -18.88 -3.47
C ARG A 118 -9.77 -18.69 -3.40
N GLN A 119 -10.27 -17.56 -3.92
CA GLN A 119 -11.72 -17.35 -4.11
C GLN A 119 -12.37 -18.41 -4.98
N THR A 120 -11.60 -19.18 -5.79
CA THR A 120 -12.11 -20.31 -6.60
C THR A 120 -12.82 -21.37 -5.77
N ALA A 121 -12.57 -21.46 -4.47
CA ALA A 121 -13.32 -22.31 -3.54
C ALA A 121 -14.82 -21.93 -3.45
N TYR A 122 -15.18 -20.70 -3.77
CA TYR A 122 -16.57 -20.19 -3.76
C TYR A 122 -17.20 -20.14 -5.16
N GLY A 123 -16.47 -20.55 -6.18
CA GLY A 123 -16.94 -20.62 -7.56
C GLY A 123 -15.80 -20.46 -8.56
N THR A 124 -15.85 -21.24 -9.64
CA THR A 124 -14.84 -21.25 -10.70
C THR A 124 -14.88 -19.97 -11.56
N ASP A 125 -16.02 -19.32 -11.61
CA ASP A 125 -16.26 -18.08 -12.33
C ASP A 125 -16.78 -16.94 -11.43
N ILE A 126 -16.76 -15.74 -11.94
CA ILE A 126 -17.14 -14.52 -11.21
C ILE A 126 -18.62 -14.55 -10.80
N LEU A 127 -19.52 -15.00 -11.69
CA LEU A 127 -20.96 -15.00 -11.42
C LEU A 127 -21.30 -15.96 -10.29
N THR A 128 -20.72 -17.16 -10.30
CA THR A 128 -20.91 -18.15 -9.23
C THR A 128 -20.52 -17.57 -7.87
N ARG A 129 -19.41 -16.81 -7.79
CA ARG A 129 -18.97 -16.16 -6.54
C ARG A 129 -19.91 -15.03 -6.10
N ILE A 130 -20.41 -14.21 -7.05
CA ILE A 130 -21.40 -13.17 -6.76
C ILE A 130 -22.66 -13.79 -6.16
N PHE A 131 -23.17 -14.88 -6.75
CA PHE A 131 -24.36 -15.55 -6.23
C PHE A 131 -24.11 -16.29 -4.92
N ALA A 132 -22.90 -16.81 -4.69
CA ALA A 132 -22.54 -17.48 -3.43
C ALA A 132 -22.64 -16.53 -2.23
N CYS A 133 -22.26 -15.26 -2.39
CA CYS A 133 -22.29 -14.27 -1.30
C CYS A 133 -23.55 -13.39 -1.30
N LYS A 134 -24.47 -13.56 -2.26
CA LYS A 134 -25.71 -12.78 -2.32
C LYS A 134 -26.51 -12.97 -1.03
N ASP A 135 -26.85 -11.86 -0.37
CA ASP A 135 -27.58 -11.83 0.90
C ASP A 135 -26.89 -12.62 2.05
N LYS A 136 -25.57 -12.87 1.93
CA LYS A 136 -24.75 -13.61 2.89
C LYS A 136 -23.46 -12.85 3.21
N PRO A 137 -23.51 -11.86 4.14
CA PRO A 137 -22.34 -11.05 4.49
C PRO A 137 -21.14 -11.88 4.98
N GLU A 138 -21.40 -12.99 5.67
CA GLU A 138 -20.37 -13.91 6.15
C GLU A 138 -19.59 -14.55 5.00
N VAL A 139 -20.27 -14.99 3.93
CA VAL A 139 -19.60 -15.57 2.74
C VAL A 139 -18.80 -14.51 2.00
N LEU A 140 -19.28 -13.26 1.96
CA LEU A 140 -18.53 -12.15 1.40
C LEU A 140 -17.21 -11.91 2.15
N GLN A 141 -17.25 -11.97 3.49
CA GLN A 141 -16.03 -11.84 4.30
C GLN A 141 -15.08 -13.03 4.10
N ASP A 142 -15.61 -14.24 3.95
CA ASP A 142 -14.79 -15.43 3.64
C ASP A 142 -14.10 -15.29 2.27
N ILE A 143 -14.81 -14.82 1.24
CA ILE A 143 -14.23 -14.55 -0.09
C ILE A 143 -13.12 -13.48 0.01
N ARG A 144 -13.34 -12.42 0.81
CA ARG A 144 -12.32 -11.42 1.09
C ARG A 144 -11.12 -12.04 1.81
N ALA A 145 -11.34 -12.88 2.80
CA ALA A 145 -10.27 -13.58 3.53
C ALA A 145 -9.42 -14.45 2.57
N CYS A 146 -10.04 -15.19 1.66
CA CYS A 146 -9.34 -15.93 0.60
C CYS A 146 -8.43 -15.04 -0.26
N THR A 147 -8.88 -13.82 -0.58
CA THR A 147 -8.04 -12.85 -1.31
C THR A 147 -6.84 -12.44 -0.49
N MET A 148 -7.04 -12.12 0.79
CA MET A 148 -5.96 -11.72 1.70
C MET A 148 -4.95 -12.84 1.92
N GLU A 149 -5.41 -14.10 2.04
CA GLU A 149 -4.54 -15.27 2.12
C GLU A 149 -3.70 -15.44 0.84
N THR A 150 -4.30 -15.24 -0.35
CA THR A 150 -3.57 -15.30 -1.62
C THR A 150 -2.45 -14.25 -1.66
N PHE A 151 -2.73 -13.01 -1.26
CA PHE A 151 -1.71 -11.96 -1.16
C PHE A 151 -0.62 -12.30 -0.12
N THR A 152 -1.00 -12.79 1.05
CA THR A 152 -0.05 -13.18 2.10
C THR A 152 0.93 -14.24 1.60
N LEU A 153 0.43 -15.25 0.89
CA LEU A 153 1.27 -16.28 0.28
C LEU A 153 2.23 -15.70 -0.77
N LEU A 154 1.74 -14.81 -1.63
CA LEU A 154 2.56 -14.15 -2.66
C LEU A 154 3.65 -13.27 -2.04
N PHE A 155 3.34 -12.51 -1.01
CA PHE A 155 4.33 -11.70 -0.29
C PHE A 155 5.41 -12.55 0.36
N GLU A 156 5.04 -13.70 0.93
CA GLU A 156 6.01 -14.61 1.52
C GLU A 156 6.93 -15.24 0.47
N LYS A 157 6.39 -15.63 -0.71
CA LYS A 157 7.21 -16.11 -1.83
C LYS A 157 8.19 -15.05 -2.32
N LEU A 158 7.73 -13.79 -2.46
CA LEU A 158 8.58 -12.66 -2.84
C LEU A 158 9.67 -12.40 -1.80
N ARG A 159 9.33 -12.47 -0.49
CA ARG A 159 10.30 -12.36 0.61
C ARG A 159 11.37 -13.44 0.53
N GLN A 160 10.99 -14.69 0.28
CA GLN A 160 11.93 -15.80 0.17
C GLN A 160 12.90 -15.64 -1.00
N LYS A 161 12.45 -15.05 -2.12
CA LYS A 161 13.30 -14.79 -3.29
C LYS A 161 14.24 -13.59 -3.12
N THR A 162 13.80 -12.54 -2.45
CA THR A 162 14.49 -11.24 -2.44
C THR A 162 15.11 -10.88 -1.11
N GLY A 163 14.69 -11.51 -0.02
CA GLY A 163 15.05 -11.13 1.35
C GLY A 163 14.30 -9.91 1.88
N ILE A 164 13.53 -9.20 1.04
CA ILE A 164 12.82 -7.97 1.41
C ILE A 164 11.52 -8.36 2.13
N ALA A 165 11.38 -7.88 3.37
CA ALA A 165 10.17 -8.17 4.14
C ALA A 165 8.97 -7.31 3.64
N PRO A 166 7.74 -7.84 3.68
CA PRO A 166 6.55 -7.07 3.30
C PRO A 166 6.36 -5.78 4.11
N SER A 167 6.87 -5.74 5.34
CA SER A 167 6.88 -4.53 6.18
C SER A 167 7.86 -3.44 5.70
N ASP A 168 8.81 -3.77 4.83
CA ASP A 168 9.77 -2.81 4.26
C ASP A 168 9.25 -2.19 2.96
N VAL A 169 8.18 -2.75 2.42
CA VAL A 169 7.47 -2.20 1.27
C VAL A 169 6.58 -1.04 1.72
N LEU A 170 6.63 0.09 1.01
CA LEU A 170 5.91 1.29 1.43
C LEU A 170 4.44 1.27 1.01
N SER A 171 4.15 0.79 -0.20
CA SER A 171 2.77 0.80 -0.71
C SER A 171 2.55 -0.25 -1.79
N MET A 172 1.29 -0.42 -2.16
CA MET A 172 0.87 -1.33 -3.23
C MET A 172 -0.12 -0.64 -4.17
N VAL A 173 0.04 -0.89 -5.46
CA VAL A 173 -0.99 -0.61 -6.46
C VAL A 173 -1.66 -1.93 -6.83
N VAL A 174 -2.98 -2.00 -6.70
CA VAL A 174 -3.78 -3.17 -7.08
C VAL A 174 -4.66 -2.81 -8.25
N SER A 175 -4.54 -3.55 -9.34
CA SER A 175 -5.42 -3.48 -10.48
C SER A 175 -6.30 -4.73 -10.54
N GLY A 176 -7.54 -4.59 -10.99
CA GLY A 176 -8.48 -5.70 -11.11
C GLY A 176 -9.80 -5.25 -11.71
N ASN A 177 -10.63 -6.20 -12.16
CA ASN A 177 -11.97 -5.86 -12.59
C ASN A 177 -12.84 -5.41 -11.40
N THR A 178 -13.98 -4.78 -11.70
CA THR A 178 -14.88 -4.22 -10.69
C THR A 178 -15.26 -5.23 -9.60
N THR A 179 -15.61 -6.46 -9.97
CA THR A 179 -16.02 -7.51 -9.01
C THR A 179 -14.88 -7.92 -8.10
N MET A 180 -13.66 -8.08 -8.64
CA MET A 180 -12.50 -8.47 -7.84
C MET A 180 -12.12 -7.37 -6.85
N ILE A 181 -12.20 -6.10 -7.25
CA ILE A 181 -11.95 -4.99 -6.33
C ILE A 181 -13.06 -4.91 -5.26
N HIS A 182 -14.34 -5.15 -5.61
CA HIS A 182 -15.41 -5.22 -4.60
C HIS A 182 -15.13 -6.34 -3.57
N PHE A 183 -14.73 -7.53 -4.00
CA PHE A 183 -14.36 -8.61 -3.08
C PHE A 183 -13.15 -8.24 -2.19
N LEU A 184 -12.13 -7.60 -2.75
CA LEU A 184 -10.97 -7.13 -1.97
C LEU A 184 -11.38 -6.15 -0.87
N LEU A 185 -12.33 -5.27 -1.18
CA LEU A 185 -12.84 -4.24 -0.26
C LEU A 185 -13.93 -4.76 0.69
N GLY A 186 -14.42 -5.98 0.50
CA GLY A 186 -15.56 -6.51 1.25
C GLY A 186 -16.89 -5.83 0.90
N LEU A 187 -17.01 -5.31 -0.32
CA LEU A 187 -18.23 -4.71 -0.85
C LEU A 187 -19.03 -5.76 -1.63
N ASP A 188 -20.36 -5.79 -1.43
CA ASP A 188 -21.24 -6.68 -2.18
C ASP A 188 -21.20 -6.35 -3.68
N PRO A 189 -20.72 -7.27 -4.53
CA PRO A 189 -20.61 -7.03 -5.97
C PRO A 189 -21.92 -7.32 -6.74
N PHE A 190 -23.01 -7.72 -6.09
CA PHE A 190 -24.25 -8.08 -6.79
C PHE A 190 -24.81 -6.96 -7.67
N CYS A 191 -24.50 -5.71 -7.31
CA CYS A 191 -24.83 -4.53 -8.12
C CYS A 191 -24.27 -4.55 -9.55
N VAL A 192 -23.19 -5.28 -9.80
CA VAL A 192 -22.58 -5.44 -11.14
C VAL A 192 -23.48 -6.30 -12.04
N PHE A 193 -24.29 -7.16 -11.43
CA PHE A 193 -25.17 -8.10 -12.13
C PHE A 193 -26.64 -7.66 -12.21
N SER A 194 -27.10 -6.80 -11.28
CA SER A 194 -28.50 -6.38 -11.18
C SER A 194 -28.74 -4.97 -11.73
N SER A 195 -29.85 -4.81 -12.46
CA SER A 195 -30.30 -3.47 -12.89
C SER A 195 -30.50 -2.55 -11.68
N PRO A 196 -30.04 -1.29 -11.73
CA PRO A 196 -29.53 -0.53 -12.89
C PRO A 196 -28.02 -0.67 -13.15
N TYR A 197 -27.37 -1.72 -12.66
CA TYR A 197 -25.93 -2.01 -12.83
C TYR A 197 -25.02 -0.94 -12.22
N ALA A 198 -25.50 -0.24 -11.19
CA ALA A 198 -24.77 0.82 -10.51
C ALA A 198 -23.81 0.22 -9.48
N VAL A 199 -22.51 0.27 -9.79
CA VAL A 199 -21.47 -0.23 -8.90
C VAL A 199 -21.42 0.53 -7.57
N ARG A 200 -21.00 -0.14 -6.49
CA ARG A 200 -20.92 0.50 -5.16
C ARG A 200 -19.76 1.49 -5.05
N ALA A 201 -18.65 1.18 -5.71
CA ALA A 201 -17.50 2.07 -5.76
C ALA A 201 -16.78 1.90 -7.11
N ASP A 202 -16.43 3.00 -7.75
CA ASP A 202 -15.69 3.08 -9.01
C ASP A 202 -14.36 3.84 -8.83
N ARG A 203 -14.24 4.69 -7.81
CA ARG A 203 -13.10 5.55 -7.53
C ARG A 203 -12.67 5.40 -6.06
N VAL A 204 -12.08 4.25 -5.74
CA VAL A 204 -11.69 3.95 -4.36
C VAL A 204 -10.53 4.84 -3.90
N GLY A 205 -9.57 5.11 -4.79
CA GLY A 205 -8.41 5.96 -4.47
C GLY A 205 -7.44 5.29 -3.49
N PHE A 206 -6.90 6.09 -2.58
CA PHE A 206 -5.87 5.66 -1.62
C PHE A 206 -6.52 5.22 -0.31
N LEU A 207 -6.22 4.00 0.11
CA LEU A 207 -6.62 3.45 1.40
C LEU A 207 -5.38 3.13 2.24
N PRO A 208 -5.39 3.40 3.56
CA PRO A 208 -4.30 2.98 4.43
C PRO A 208 -4.13 1.46 4.37
N ALA A 209 -2.91 0.98 4.08
CA ALA A 209 -2.65 -0.45 3.91
C ALA A 209 -3.03 -1.25 5.15
N LYS A 210 -2.74 -0.69 6.35
CA LYS A 210 -3.05 -1.30 7.63
C LYS A 210 -4.56 -1.49 7.85
N GLU A 211 -5.39 -0.54 7.44
CA GLU A 211 -6.86 -0.65 7.54
C GLU A 211 -7.42 -1.74 6.62
N MET A 212 -6.74 -1.98 5.49
CA MET A 212 -7.06 -3.08 4.60
C MET A 212 -6.57 -4.44 5.10
N GLY A 213 -5.71 -4.49 6.12
CA GLY A 213 -5.09 -5.70 6.64
C GLY A 213 -3.78 -6.09 5.96
N PHE A 214 -3.14 -5.15 5.24
CA PHE A 214 -1.84 -5.36 4.61
C PHE A 214 -0.67 -4.90 5.49
N PRO A 215 0.52 -5.52 5.36
CA PRO A 215 1.66 -5.23 6.23
C PRO A 215 2.43 -3.95 5.86
N MET A 216 2.16 -3.33 4.71
CA MET A 216 2.89 -2.15 4.24
C MET A 216 2.62 -0.93 5.14
N LYS A 217 3.60 -0.01 5.18
CA LYS A 217 3.56 1.18 6.04
C LYS A 217 2.70 2.33 5.50
N GLY A 218 2.53 2.40 4.19
CA GLY A 218 1.81 3.47 3.49
C GLY A 218 0.40 3.09 3.09
N CYS A 219 0.09 3.23 1.80
CA CYS A 219 -1.26 3.06 1.27
C CYS A 219 -1.35 1.97 0.19
N VAL A 220 -2.57 1.52 -0.04
CA VAL A 220 -2.97 0.74 -1.22
C VAL A 220 -3.76 1.66 -2.14
N LEU A 221 -3.31 1.77 -3.39
CA LEU A 221 -4.07 2.42 -4.46
C LEU A 221 -4.79 1.34 -5.25
N SER A 222 -6.12 1.39 -5.22
CA SER A 222 -6.94 0.47 -6.00
C SER A 222 -7.31 1.09 -7.34
N LEU A 223 -7.00 0.37 -8.42
CA LEU A 223 -7.37 0.74 -9.79
C LEU A 223 -8.39 -0.27 -10.31
N ILE A 224 -9.59 0.21 -10.65
CA ILE A 224 -10.61 -0.60 -11.28
C ILE A 224 -10.38 -0.56 -12.79
N HIS A 225 -10.13 -1.72 -13.40
CA HIS A 225 -10.22 -1.85 -14.83
C HIS A 225 -11.70 -1.93 -15.22
N ILE A 226 -12.21 -0.87 -15.81
CA ILE A 226 -13.47 -0.92 -16.52
C ILE A 226 -13.16 -1.68 -17.81
N SER A 227 -13.44 -2.98 -17.82
CA SER A 227 -13.53 -3.70 -19.09
C SER A 227 -14.72 -3.08 -19.82
N GLU A 228 -14.46 -2.47 -20.96
CA GLU A 228 -15.54 -2.06 -21.85
C GLU A 228 -16.45 -3.28 -22.14
N PRO A 229 -17.76 -3.07 -22.21
CA PRO A 229 -18.73 -4.14 -22.42
C PRO A 229 -18.54 -4.84 -23.76
#